data_0f93598d6407aa67c464416fb52acb1e
#
_entry.id   0f93598d6407aa67c464416fb52acb1e
#
_cell.length_a   1.000
_cell.length_b   1.000
_cell.length_c   1.000
_cell.angle_alpha   90.00
_cell.angle_beta   90.00
_cell.angle_gamma   90.00
#
_symmetry.space_group_name_H-M   'P 1'
#
loop_
_entity.id
_entity.type
_entity.pdbx_description
1 polymer ?
#
loop_
_entity_poly.entity_id
_entity_poly.type
_entity_poly.pdbx_seq_one_letter_code
_entity_poly.pdbx_strand_id
1 'polypeptide(L)'
;MKNLVILAAIAILPLKAVIAADYIVDSSHTYVSFSVNHLGFSTMRGKFNEQTGSLKFDPTAKKAEVMIKIEANSIDTGHTKRDEHLRAPDFLNAVENPTITFMSTSATWDGDKPATIIGN
;
A
#
# COMPACT_ATOMS: atom_id res chain seq x y z
N MET A 1 25.33 -63.43 20.28
CA MET A 1 25.50 -62.18 19.54
C MET A 1 24.12 -61.52 19.42
N LYS A 2 23.85 -60.42 20.15
CA LYS A 2 22.57 -59.72 20.17
C LYS A 2 22.64 -58.55 19.20
N ASN A 3 21.88 -58.64 18.11
CA ASN A 3 21.80 -57.53 17.14
C ASN A 3 20.86 -56.45 17.69
N LEU A 4 21.38 -55.29 18.03
CA LEU A 4 20.65 -54.10 18.43
C LEU A 4 20.18 -53.35 17.17
N VAL A 5 18.90 -53.40 16.85
CA VAL A 5 18.29 -52.62 15.77
C VAL A 5 17.93 -51.25 16.36
N ILE A 6 18.65 -50.22 16.01
CA ILE A 6 18.31 -48.85 16.38
C ILE A 6 17.29 -48.31 15.36
N LEU A 7 16.05 -48.20 15.79
CA LEU A 7 14.99 -47.55 15.01
C LEU A 7 15.15 -46.04 15.15
N ALA A 8 15.69 -45.36 14.13
CA ALA A 8 15.74 -43.89 14.08
C ALA A 8 14.35 -43.35 13.75
N ALA A 9 13.66 -42.78 14.72
CA ALA A 9 12.40 -42.06 14.51
C ALA A 9 12.70 -40.71 13.86
N ILE A 10 12.42 -40.58 12.58
CA ILE A 10 12.48 -39.29 11.86
C ILE A 10 11.25 -38.47 12.30
N ALA A 11 11.46 -37.47 13.14
CA ALA A 11 10.43 -36.50 13.49
C ALA A 11 10.17 -35.59 12.26
N ILE A 12 9.08 -35.81 11.56
CA ILE A 12 8.58 -34.91 10.49
C ILE A 12 7.98 -33.70 11.18
N LEU A 13 8.74 -32.61 11.30
CA LEU A 13 8.22 -31.30 11.71
C LEU A 13 7.33 -30.78 10.58
N PRO A 14 6.11 -30.31 10.88
CA PRO A 14 5.29 -29.69 9.86
C PRO A 14 5.95 -28.39 9.39
N LEU A 15 6.42 -28.36 8.15
CA LEU A 15 6.79 -27.11 7.48
C LEU A 15 5.51 -26.28 7.36
N LYS A 16 5.43 -25.18 8.10
CA LYS A 16 4.39 -24.18 7.86
C LYS A 16 4.73 -23.50 6.54
N ALA A 17 4.06 -23.88 5.48
CA ALA A 17 4.11 -23.16 4.21
C ALA A 17 3.50 -21.76 4.45
N VAL A 18 4.32 -20.73 4.43
CA VAL A 18 3.84 -19.35 4.36
C VAL A 18 3.39 -19.14 2.93
N ILE A 19 2.08 -19.03 2.73
CA ILE A 19 1.48 -18.86 1.42
C ILE A 19 1.52 -17.37 1.08
N ALA A 20 1.90 -17.04 -0.16
CA ALA A 20 1.70 -15.72 -0.74
C ALA A 20 0.22 -15.35 -0.64
N ALA A 21 -0.09 -14.14 -0.18
CA ALA A 21 -1.46 -13.69 0.02
C ALA A 21 -1.74 -12.43 -0.79
N ASP A 22 -2.94 -12.39 -1.38
CA ASP A 22 -3.48 -11.22 -2.07
C ASP A 22 -4.47 -10.51 -1.15
N TYR A 23 -4.28 -9.20 -1.01
CA TYR A 23 -5.14 -8.33 -0.21
C TYR A 23 -5.73 -7.23 -1.10
N ILE A 24 -6.97 -6.84 -0.80
CA ILE A 24 -7.63 -5.66 -1.37
C ILE A 24 -7.64 -4.57 -0.30
N VAL A 25 -7.35 -3.34 -0.71
CA VAL A 25 -7.43 -2.17 0.18
C VAL A 25 -8.88 -1.94 0.58
N ASP A 26 -9.15 -1.94 1.88
CA ASP A 26 -10.44 -1.56 2.42
C ASP A 26 -10.56 -0.03 2.43
N SER A 27 -11.33 0.51 1.48
CA SER A 27 -11.53 1.95 1.32
C SER A 27 -12.22 2.61 2.51
N SER A 28 -12.98 1.84 3.32
CA SER A 28 -13.67 2.36 4.50
C SER A 28 -12.72 2.62 5.69
N HIS A 29 -11.55 1.96 5.71
CA HIS A 29 -10.54 2.09 6.75
C HIS A 29 -9.20 2.64 6.23
N THR A 30 -9.18 3.13 4.99
CA THR A 30 -7.98 3.69 4.37
C THR A 30 -8.18 5.17 4.08
N TYR A 31 -7.24 5.99 4.50
CA TYR A 31 -7.29 7.44 4.32
C TYR A 31 -6.09 7.91 3.50
N VAL A 32 -6.36 8.53 2.35
CA VAL A 32 -5.34 9.22 1.56
C VAL A 32 -5.43 10.71 1.88
N SER A 33 -4.45 11.24 2.58
CA SER A 33 -4.42 12.64 3.01
C SER A 33 -3.14 13.33 2.54
N PHE A 34 -3.21 14.65 2.44
CA PHE A 34 -2.08 15.49 2.11
C PHE A 34 -2.05 16.76 2.98
N SER A 35 -0.89 17.37 3.05
CA SER A 35 -0.72 18.68 3.68
C SER A 35 0.13 19.58 2.80
N VAL A 36 -0.22 20.87 2.76
CA VAL A 36 0.49 21.89 1.98
C VAL A 36 0.82 23.07 2.88
N ASN A 37 2.07 23.49 2.86
CA ASN A 37 2.47 24.72 3.52
C ASN A 37 1.87 25.91 2.77
N HIS A 38 1.11 26.75 3.47
CA HIS A 38 0.51 27.95 2.91
C HIS A 38 1.32 29.18 3.31
N LEU A 39 2.24 29.60 2.43
CA LEU A 39 3.07 30.81 2.54
C LEU A 39 3.92 30.89 3.82
N GLY A 40 4.23 29.79 4.45
CA GLY A 40 4.99 29.75 5.71
C GLY A 40 4.16 30.08 6.96
N PHE A 41 2.90 30.47 6.83
CA PHE A 41 2.06 30.91 7.95
C PHE A 41 1.15 29.81 8.49
N SER A 42 0.72 28.88 7.63
CA SER A 42 -0.21 27.82 8.04
C SER A 42 -0.01 26.55 7.21
N THR A 43 -0.58 25.47 7.67
CA THR A 43 -0.63 24.19 6.93
C THR A 43 -2.07 23.89 6.56
N MET A 44 -2.35 23.88 5.26
CA MET A 44 -3.61 23.36 4.74
C MET A 44 -3.56 21.84 4.68
N ARG A 45 -4.64 21.18 5.06
CA ARG A 45 -4.79 19.73 4.95
C ARG A 45 -5.97 19.39 4.08
N GLY A 46 -5.85 18.29 3.36
CA GLY A 46 -6.91 17.73 2.54
C GLY A 46 -6.79 16.22 2.47
N LYS A 47 -7.77 15.62 1.84
CA LYS A 47 -7.85 14.17 1.60
C LYS A 47 -8.44 13.88 0.25
N PHE A 48 -8.36 12.62 -0.17
CA PHE A 48 -9.14 12.06 -1.26
C PHE A 48 -10.13 11.06 -0.66
N ASN A 49 -11.39 11.14 -1.08
CA ASN A 49 -12.47 10.31 -0.53
C ASN A 49 -12.63 8.97 -1.25
N GLU A 50 -12.01 8.80 -2.43
CA GLU A 50 -12.14 7.60 -3.24
C GLU A 50 -10.78 7.04 -3.63
N GLN A 51 -10.49 5.85 -3.14
CA GLN A 51 -9.27 5.10 -3.44
C GLN A 51 -9.56 3.61 -3.52
N THR A 52 -8.79 2.92 -4.34
CA THR A 52 -8.75 1.46 -4.42
C THR A 52 -7.30 1.00 -4.41
N GLY A 53 -7.07 -0.28 -4.17
CA GLY A 53 -5.72 -0.80 -4.22
C GLY A 53 -5.64 -2.28 -3.89
N SER A 54 -4.45 -2.82 -4.13
CA SER A 54 -4.13 -4.21 -3.83
C SER A 54 -2.72 -4.33 -3.27
N LEU A 55 -2.51 -5.36 -2.45
CA LEU A 55 -1.21 -5.76 -1.94
C LEU A 55 -1.06 -7.26 -2.18
N LYS A 56 0.00 -7.65 -2.90
CA LYS A 56 0.48 -9.03 -2.92
C LYS A 56 1.66 -9.14 -1.97
N PHE A 57 1.60 -10.09 -1.07
CA PHE A 57 2.57 -10.21 0.00
C PHE A 57 3.08 -11.65 0.13
N ASP A 58 4.38 -11.83 -0.07
CA ASP A 58 5.09 -13.09 0.12
C ASP A 58 6.33 -12.84 0.98
N PRO A 59 6.27 -13.07 2.29
CA PRO A 59 7.39 -12.86 3.19
C PRO A 59 8.51 -13.89 2.98
N THR A 60 8.21 -15.08 2.45
CA THR A 60 9.21 -16.11 2.17
C THR A 60 10.08 -15.73 0.97
N ALA A 61 9.45 -15.27 -0.10
CA ALA A 61 10.14 -14.79 -1.29
C ALA A 61 10.65 -13.33 -1.16
N LYS A 62 10.39 -12.66 -0.02
CA LYS A 62 10.68 -11.23 0.19
C LYS A 62 10.10 -10.35 -0.92
N LYS A 63 8.83 -10.60 -1.27
CA LYS A 63 8.09 -9.83 -2.28
C LYS A 63 6.90 -9.13 -1.66
N ALA A 64 6.79 -7.83 -1.93
CA ALA A 64 5.63 -7.02 -1.61
C ALA A 64 5.33 -6.11 -2.81
N GLU A 65 4.18 -6.35 -3.46
CA GLU A 65 3.72 -5.56 -4.60
C GLU A 65 2.48 -4.77 -4.16
N VAL A 66 2.59 -3.44 -4.21
CA VAL A 66 1.52 -2.52 -3.83
C VAL A 66 1.08 -1.74 -5.04
N MET A 67 -0.23 -1.68 -5.26
CA MET A 67 -0.86 -0.80 -6.23
C MET A 67 -1.96 -0.01 -5.53
N ILE A 68 -1.88 1.32 -5.62
CA ILE A 68 -2.92 2.24 -5.12
C ILE A 68 -3.39 3.10 -6.28
N LYS A 69 -4.69 3.27 -6.39
CA LYS A 69 -5.36 4.15 -7.34
C LYS A 69 -6.25 5.10 -6.55
N ILE A 70 -6.12 6.40 -6.81
CA ILE A 70 -6.86 7.47 -6.15
C ILE A 70 -7.62 8.24 -7.21
N GLU A 71 -8.90 8.48 -7.00
CA GLU A 71 -9.70 9.32 -7.89
C GLU A 71 -9.41 10.80 -7.62
N ALA A 72 -8.84 11.52 -8.61
CA ALA A 72 -8.44 12.91 -8.47
C ALA A 72 -9.64 13.85 -8.19
N ASN A 73 -10.82 13.51 -8.73
CA ASN A 73 -12.06 14.26 -8.47
C ASN A 73 -12.54 14.17 -7.02
N SER A 74 -12.08 13.17 -6.26
CA SER A 74 -12.51 12.95 -4.88
C SER A 74 -11.78 13.83 -3.85
N ILE A 75 -10.98 14.81 -4.32
CA ILE A 75 -10.28 15.76 -3.45
C ILE A 75 -11.27 16.55 -2.59
N ASP A 76 -10.95 16.65 -1.30
CA ASP A 76 -11.75 17.32 -0.29
C ASP A 76 -10.83 18.02 0.72
N THR A 77 -10.90 19.34 0.77
CA THR A 77 -10.18 20.19 1.72
C THR A 77 -11.12 20.85 2.73
N GLY A 78 -12.41 20.47 2.74
CA GLY A 78 -13.45 21.09 3.55
C GLY A 78 -13.91 22.45 3.02
N HIS A 79 -13.63 22.80 1.76
CA HIS A 79 -14.04 24.07 1.16
C HIS A 79 -14.35 23.90 -0.34
N THR A 80 -15.61 23.88 -0.71
CA THR A 80 -16.11 23.52 -2.05
C THR A 80 -15.43 24.29 -3.18
N LYS A 81 -15.36 25.63 -3.09
CA LYS A 81 -14.73 26.45 -4.15
C LYS A 81 -13.23 26.17 -4.33
N ARG A 82 -12.54 25.86 -3.25
CA ARG A 82 -11.12 25.44 -3.32
C ARG A 82 -11.00 24.06 -3.97
N ASP A 83 -11.87 23.14 -3.63
CA ASP A 83 -11.87 21.80 -4.21
C ASP A 83 -12.18 21.83 -5.71
N GLU A 84 -13.12 22.67 -6.15
CA GLU A 84 -13.39 22.96 -7.57
C GLU A 84 -12.12 23.48 -8.28
N HIS A 85 -11.43 24.45 -7.68
CA HIS A 85 -10.21 25.02 -8.24
C HIS A 85 -9.06 23.99 -8.29
N LEU A 86 -8.92 23.17 -7.26
CA LEU A 86 -7.89 22.11 -7.24
C LEU A 86 -8.12 21.03 -8.31
N ARG A 87 -9.37 20.80 -8.75
CA ARG A 87 -9.70 19.90 -9.87
C ARG A 87 -9.44 20.51 -11.24
N ALA A 88 -9.34 21.85 -11.31
CA ALA A 88 -9.18 22.58 -12.57
C ALA A 88 -7.81 22.35 -13.24
N PRO A 89 -7.64 22.74 -14.53
CA PRO A 89 -6.40 22.56 -15.28
C PRO A 89 -5.15 23.20 -14.64
N ASP A 90 -5.32 24.25 -13.85
CA ASP A 90 -4.22 24.94 -13.15
C ASP A 90 -3.55 24.09 -12.06
N PHE A 91 -4.23 23.02 -11.63
CA PHE A 91 -3.76 22.12 -10.58
C PHE A 91 -3.79 20.65 -11.02
N LEU A 92 -4.75 19.85 -10.54
CA LEU A 92 -4.81 18.42 -10.82
C LEU A 92 -5.23 18.11 -12.26
N ASN A 93 -5.95 19.02 -12.90
CA ASN A 93 -6.58 18.79 -14.20
C ASN A 93 -7.32 17.43 -14.22
N ALA A 94 -8.22 17.24 -13.28
CA ALA A 94 -8.83 15.95 -12.99
C ALA A 94 -9.68 15.39 -14.12
N VAL A 95 -10.04 16.22 -15.13
CA VAL A 95 -10.73 15.77 -16.35
C VAL A 95 -9.77 14.97 -17.23
N GLU A 96 -8.56 15.48 -17.45
CA GLU A 96 -7.53 14.81 -18.27
C GLU A 96 -6.74 13.77 -17.47
N ASN A 97 -6.58 14.00 -16.16
CA ASN A 97 -5.86 13.13 -15.24
C ASN A 97 -6.80 12.63 -14.14
N PRO A 98 -7.74 11.74 -14.45
CA PRO A 98 -8.78 11.33 -13.50
C PRO A 98 -8.24 10.54 -12.31
N THR A 99 -7.04 9.96 -12.43
CA THR A 99 -6.48 9.10 -11.39
C THR A 99 -5.03 9.42 -11.07
N ILE A 100 -4.71 9.33 -9.78
CA ILE A 100 -3.34 9.32 -9.25
C ILE A 100 -3.03 7.87 -8.88
N THR A 101 -1.91 7.34 -9.34
CA THR A 101 -1.53 5.95 -9.09
C THR A 101 -0.19 5.86 -8.37
N PHE A 102 -0.05 4.85 -7.51
CA PHE A 102 1.22 4.40 -6.97
C PHE A 102 1.38 2.92 -7.30
N MET A 103 2.50 2.58 -7.92
CA MET A 103 2.90 1.19 -8.19
C MET A 103 4.27 0.94 -7.59
N SER A 104 4.38 -0.05 -6.71
CA SER A 104 5.66 -0.42 -6.13
C SER A 104 6.61 -0.99 -7.18
N THR A 105 7.89 -0.62 -7.09
CA THR A 105 8.99 -1.15 -7.91
C THR A 105 9.93 -2.02 -7.11
N SER A 106 10.03 -1.78 -5.81
CA SER A 106 10.86 -2.58 -4.90
C SER A 106 10.39 -2.44 -3.45
N ALA A 107 10.87 -3.36 -2.60
CA ALA A 107 10.69 -3.32 -1.15
C ALA A 107 12.00 -3.65 -0.45
N THR A 108 12.27 -2.99 0.68
CA THR A 108 13.31 -3.43 1.63
C THR A 108 12.64 -4.17 2.78
N TRP A 109 13.40 -5.02 3.47
CA TRP A 109 12.86 -5.94 4.46
C TRP A 109 13.66 -5.88 5.78
N ASP A 110 12.94 -6.02 6.88
CA ASP A 110 13.49 -6.25 8.21
C ASP A 110 12.89 -7.56 8.73
N GLY A 111 13.72 -8.63 8.76
CA GLY A 111 13.20 -9.97 8.98
C GLY A 111 12.15 -10.35 7.93
N ASP A 112 10.96 -10.72 8.37
CA ASP A 112 9.83 -11.11 7.50
C ASP A 112 8.83 -9.96 7.24
N LYS A 113 9.20 -8.72 7.61
CA LYS A 113 8.35 -7.54 7.43
C LYS A 113 8.96 -6.60 6.40
N PRO A 114 8.17 -6.04 5.49
CA PRO A 114 8.65 -4.97 4.63
C PRO A 114 8.91 -3.72 5.48
N ALA A 115 10.11 -3.15 5.34
CA ALA A 115 10.52 -1.93 6.02
C ALA A 115 10.19 -0.69 5.19
N THR A 116 10.39 -0.77 3.87
CA THR A 116 10.11 0.32 2.93
C THR A 116 9.57 -0.24 1.63
N ILE A 117 8.55 0.41 1.08
CA ILE A 117 8.04 0.16 -0.27
C ILE A 117 8.42 1.37 -1.12
N ILE A 118 9.06 1.13 -2.25
CA ILE A 118 9.50 2.14 -3.21
C ILE A 118 8.67 1.95 -4.49
N GLY A 119 8.22 3.06 -5.10
CA GLY A 119 7.39 3.01 -6.30
C GLY A 119 7.28 4.36 -7.01
N ASN A 120 6.50 4.37 -8.08
CA ASN A 120 6.17 5.53 -8.91
C ASN A 120 4.67 5.82 -8.84
#